data_02fde3d4eae4b0633a84a722566cca3a
#
_entry.id   02fde3d4eae4b0633a84a722566cca3a
#
_cell.length_a   1.000
_cell.length_b   1.000
_cell.length_c   1.000
_cell.angle_alpha   90.00
_cell.angle_beta   90.00
_cell.angle_gamma   90.00
#
_symmetry.space_group_name_H-M   'P 1'
#
loop_
_entity.id
_entity.type
_entity.pdbx_description
1 polymer ?
#
loop_
_entity_poly.entity_id
_entity_poly.type
_entity_poly.pdbx_seq_one_letter_code
_entity_poly.pdbx_strand_id
1 'polypeptide(L)'
;MVSIFSRIIGGEIPSYKVYEDDQFFAFLDIHPLHLGHTLLVPKKEVGNILEMDDLLYTEMMMVAKNILGPAIQKATNCARIGYSIEGF
;
A
#
# COMPACT_ATOMS: atom_id res chain seq x y z
N MET A 1 -8.00 7.07 17.48
CA MET A 1 -7.03 8.01 16.89
C MET A 1 -6.89 7.74 15.40
N VAL A 2 -6.95 8.79 14.61
CA VAL A 2 -6.87 8.68 13.15
C VAL A 2 -5.39 8.73 12.75
N SER A 3 -4.92 7.73 12.01
CA SER A 3 -3.54 7.68 11.54
C SER A 3 -3.30 8.64 10.39
N ILE A 4 -2.03 8.90 10.08
CA ILE A 4 -1.67 9.69 8.91
C ILE A 4 -2.20 9.03 7.63
N PHE A 5 -2.25 7.71 7.59
CA PHE A 5 -2.76 6.98 6.43
C PHE A 5 -4.26 7.20 6.23
N SER A 6 -5.04 7.21 7.30
CA SER A 6 -6.48 7.52 7.21
C SER A 6 -6.71 8.93 6.68
N ARG A 7 -5.86 9.88 7.05
CA ARG A 7 -5.94 11.25 6.56
C ARG A 7 -5.59 11.35 5.08
N ILE A 8 -4.63 10.55 4.63
CA ILE A 8 -4.27 10.44 3.21
C ILE A 8 -5.44 9.84 2.42
N ILE A 9 -6.02 8.76 2.92
CA ILE A 9 -7.17 8.08 2.29
C ILE A 9 -8.35 9.04 2.17
N GLY A 10 -8.59 9.83 3.21
CA GLY A 10 -9.68 10.81 3.24
C GLY A 10 -9.43 12.07 2.42
N GLY A 11 -8.23 12.24 1.86
CA GLY A 11 -7.91 13.40 1.04
C GLY A 11 -7.43 14.63 1.82
N GLU A 12 -7.31 14.56 3.15
CA GLU A 12 -6.81 15.67 3.96
C GLU A 12 -5.34 15.96 3.68
N ILE A 13 -4.56 14.90 3.39
CA ILE A 13 -3.14 15.02 3.05
C ILE A 13 -2.98 14.60 1.59
N PRO A 14 -2.40 15.44 0.73
CA PRO A 14 -2.20 15.10 -0.67
C PRO A 14 -1.31 13.87 -0.83
N SER A 15 -1.62 13.05 -1.83
CA SER A 15 -0.82 11.87 -2.16
C SER A 15 -0.90 11.57 -3.65
N TYR A 16 0.06 10.80 -4.16
CA TYR A 16 0.03 10.31 -5.53
C TYR A 16 -0.59 8.92 -5.52
N LYS A 17 -1.91 8.87 -5.67
CA LYS A 17 -2.67 7.63 -5.64
C LYS A 17 -2.32 6.76 -6.84
N VAL A 18 -2.03 5.47 -6.56
CA VAL A 18 -1.73 4.45 -7.56
C VAL A 18 -2.91 3.50 -7.73
N TYR A 19 -3.60 3.16 -6.65
CA TYR A 19 -4.67 2.18 -6.65
C TYR A 19 -5.60 2.42 -5.46
N GLU A 20 -6.87 2.14 -5.65
CA GLU A 20 -7.85 2.21 -4.58
C GLU A 20 -9.01 1.27 -4.87
N ASP A 21 -9.44 0.54 -3.83
CA ASP A 21 -10.70 -0.22 -3.87
C ASP A 21 -11.43 -0.02 -2.54
N ASP A 22 -12.44 -0.85 -2.28
CA ASP A 22 -13.25 -0.72 -1.06
C ASP A 22 -12.45 -0.93 0.22
N GLN A 23 -11.36 -1.69 0.15
CA GLN A 23 -10.61 -2.13 1.33
C GLN A 23 -9.19 -1.57 1.40
N PHE A 24 -8.60 -1.18 0.27
CA PHE A 24 -7.18 -0.83 0.21
C PHE A 24 -6.96 0.49 -0.52
N PHE A 25 -5.83 1.11 -0.20
CA PHE A 25 -5.37 2.33 -0.84
C PHE A 25 -3.87 2.23 -1.05
N ALA A 26 -3.39 2.58 -2.24
CA ALA A 26 -1.97 2.55 -2.54
C ALA A 26 -1.53 3.88 -3.13
N PHE A 27 -0.37 4.35 -2.71
CA PHE A 27 0.18 5.64 -3.15
C PHE A 27 1.71 5.59 -3.14
N LEU A 28 2.32 6.49 -3.90
CA LEU A 28 3.78 6.57 -3.97
C LEU A 28 4.34 7.18 -2.69
N ASP A 29 5.45 6.63 -2.22
CA ASP A 29 6.16 7.17 -1.06
C ASP A 29 6.81 8.50 -1.46
N ILE A 30 6.68 9.53 -0.61
CA ILE A 30 7.29 10.85 -0.84
C ILE A 30 8.79 10.85 -0.56
N HIS A 31 9.29 9.83 0.15
CA HIS A 31 10.71 9.64 0.43
C HIS A 31 11.13 8.23 -0.04
N PRO A 32 11.08 7.96 -1.35
CA PRO A 32 11.27 6.61 -1.85
C PRO A 32 12.72 6.13 -1.71
N LEU A 33 12.88 4.85 -1.35
CA LEU A 33 14.17 4.19 -1.38
C LEU A 33 14.58 3.88 -2.83
N HIS A 34 13.60 3.56 -3.66
CA HIS A 34 13.80 3.23 -5.07
C HIS A 34 12.67 3.81 -5.90
N LEU A 35 12.90 3.96 -7.20
CA LEU A 35 11.87 4.36 -8.14
C LEU A 35 10.70 3.38 -8.06
N GLY A 36 9.48 3.88 -7.95
CA GLY A 36 8.28 3.07 -7.87
C GLY A 36 7.96 2.58 -6.45
N HIS A 37 8.64 3.09 -5.42
CA HIS A 37 8.35 2.74 -4.03
C HIS A 37 6.90 3.12 -3.70
N THR A 38 6.06 2.11 -3.52
CA THR A 38 4.63 2.26 -3.31
C THR A 38 4.25 1.73 -1.93
N LEU A 39 3.39 2.47 -1.24
CA LEU A 39 2.82 2.06 0.04
C LEU A 39 1.41 1.54 -0.20
N LEU A 40 1.13 0.35 0.30
CA LEU A 40 -0.20 -0.26 0.26
C LEU A 40 -0.72 -0.36 1.68
N VAL A 41 -1.86 0.26 1.93
CA VAL A 41 -2.45 0.30 3.28
C VAL A 41 -3.91 -0.14 3.24
N PRO A 42 -4.40 -0.80 4.31
CA PRO A 42 -5.82 -1.09 4.44
C PRO A 42 -6.56 0.18 4.85
N LYS A 43 -7.79 0.34 4.37
CA LYS A 43 -8.62 1.48 4.78
C LYS A 43 -9.05 1.35 6.24
N LYS A 44 -9.18 0.12 6.73
CA LYS A 44 -9.44 -0.14 8.15
C LYS A 44 -8.17 0.14 8.95
N GLU A 45 -8.29 0.88 10.05
CA GLU A 45 -7.17 1.17 10.94
C GLU A 45 -6.64 -0.11 11.57
N VAL A 46 -5.42 -0.50 11.20
CA VAL A 46 -4.71 -1.65 11.75
C VAL A 46 -3.26 -1.24 12.00
N GLY A 47 -2.84 -1.20 13.27
CA GLY A 47 -1.50 -0.75 13.60
C GLY A 47 -0.43 -1.81 13.44
N ASN A 48 -0.80 -3.09 13.42
CA ASN A 48 0.13 -4.20 13.45
C ASN A 48 -0.45 -5.37 12.67
N ILE A 49 0.38 -6.00 11.83
CA ILE A 49 -0.07 -7.13 11.02
C ILE A 49 -0.64 -8.28 11.86
N LEU A 50 -0.15 -8.45 13.10
CA LEU A 50 -0.65 -9.50 14.00
C LEU A 50 -2.10 -9.27 14.41
N GLU A 51 -2.59 -8.05 14.32
CA GLU A 51 -3.98 -7.69 14.64
C GLU A 51 -4.88 -7.75 13.42
N MET A 52 -4.31 -7.95 12.23
CA MET A 52 -5.06 -7.98 10.98
C MET A 52 -5.81 -9.29 10.82
N ASP A 53 -7.08 -9.20 10.43
CA ASP A 53 -7.87 -10.36 10.08
C ASP A 53 -7.21 -11.14 8.92
N ASP A 54 -7.24 -12.48 9.01
CA ASP A 54 -6.57 -13.34 8.02
C ASP A 54 -7.07 -13.11 6.60
N LEU A 55 -8.38 -12.91 6.43
CA LEU A 55 -8.96 -12.66 5.12
C LEU A 55 -8.46 -11.32 4.55
N LEU A 56 -8.46 -10.28 5.37
CA LEU A 56 -7.97 -8.97 4.97
C LEU A 56 -6.49 -9.04 4.59
N TYR A 57 -5.69 -9.74 5.38
CA TYR A 57 -4.28 -9.97 5.09
C TYR A 57 -4.09 -10.66 3.74
N THR A 58 -4.85 -11.74 3.51
CA THR A 58 -4.77 -12.50 2.26
C THR A 58 -5.13 -11.65 1.05
N GLU A 59 -6.21 -10.90 1.15
CA GLU A 59 -6.64 -10.01 0.07
C GLU A 59 -5.62 -8.91 -0.21
N MET A 60 -5.01 -8.37 0.84
CA MET A 60 -3.98 -7.35 0.71
C MET A 60 -2.74 -7.90 -0.02
N MET A 61 -2.31 -9.10 0.32
CA MET A 61 -1.20 -9.75 -0.35
C MET A 61 -1.50 -10.03 -1.82
N MET A 62 -2.75 -10.38 -2.13
CA MET A 62 -3.17 -10.61 -3.51
C MET A 62 -3.15 -9.32 -4.34
N VAL A 63 -3.54 -8.19 -3.75
CA VAL A 63 -3.43 -6.89 -4.42
C VAL A 63 -1.96 -6.57 -4.69
N ALA A 64 -1.10 -6.76 -3.71
CA ALA A 64 0.32 -6.49 -3.84
C ALA A 64 0.96 -7.35 -4.94
N LYS A 65 0.62 -8.62 -4.98
CA LYS A 65 1.22 -9.57 -5.92
C LYS A 65 0.65 -9.49 -7.32
N ASN A 66 -0.67 -9.36 -7.45
CA ASN A 66 -1.34 -9.51 -8.74
C ASN A 66 -1.67 -8.20 -9.43
N ILE A 67 -1.75 -7.10 -8.70
CA ILE A 67 -2.11 -5.79 -9.24
C ILE A 67 -0.91 -4.83 -9.18
N LEU A 68 -0.42 -4.55 -7.98
CA LEU A 68 0.64 -3.54 -7.81
C LEU A 68 1.99 -4.00 -8.32
N GLY A 69 2.38 -5.24 -8.02
CA GLY A 69 3.67 -5.77 -8.46
C GLY A 69 3.84 -5.68 -9.98
N PRO A 70 2.92 -6.26 -10.76
CA PRO A 70 3.01 -6.17 -12.23
C PRO A 70 2.98 -4.74 -12.75
N ALA A 71 2.16 -3.87 -12.17
CA ALA A 71 2.08 -2.47 -12.60
C ALA A 71 3.38 -1.72 -12.35
N ILE A 72 3.99 -1.91 -11.18
CA ILE A 72 5.26 -1.28 -10.84
C ILE A 72 6.39 -1.83 -11.72
N GLN A 73 6.43 -3.13 -11.95
CA GLN A 73 7.43 -3.75 -12.80
C GLN A 73 7.36 -3.19 -14.21
N LYS A 74 6.16 -3.05 -14.75
CA LYS A 74 5.96 -2.49 -16.10
C LYS A 74 6.36 -1.02 -16.14
N ALA A 75 5.99 -0.24 -15.15
CA ALA A 75 6.27 1.20 -15.11
C ALA A 75 7.75 1.51 -14.93
N THR A 76 8.47 0.71 -14.15
CA THR A 76 9.88 0.94 -13.82
C THR A 76 10.84 0.07 -14.62
N ASN A 77 10.33 -0.94 -15.34
CA ASN A 77 11.12 -1.93 -16.06
C ASN A 77 12.14 -2.64 -15.15
N CYS A 78 11.80 -2.86 -13.88
CA CYS A 78 12.68 -3.51 -12.94
C CYS A 78 12.69 -5.03 -13.12
N ALA A 79 13.77 -5.69 -12.68
CA ALA A 79 13.92 -7.14 -12.81
C ALA A 79 13.06 -7.91 -11.83
N ARG A 80 12.81 -7.35 -10.65
CA ARG A 80 12.05 -8.02 -9.59
C ARG A 80 11.42 -6.98 -8.65
N ILE A 81 10.39 -7.43 -7.93
CA ILE A 81 9.68 -6.61 -6.93
C ILE A 81 10.03 -7.15 -5.54
N GLY A 82 10.41 -6.26 -4.64
CA GLY A 82 10.59 -6.57 -3.24
C GLY A 82 9.43 -6.04 -2.42
N TYR A 83 9.14 -6.71 -1.30
CA TYR A 83 8.07 -6.32 -0.40
C TYR A 83 8.59 -6.26 1.04
N SER A 84 8.09 -5.31 1.81
CA SER A 84 8.30 -5.27 3.25
C SER A 84 7.00 -4.91 3.94
N ILE A 85 6.87 -5.31 5.20
CA ILE A 85 5.69 -5.03 6.01
C ILE A 85 6.15 -4.24 7.22
N GLU A 86 5.53 -3.08 7.43
CA GLU A 86 5.90 -2.21 8.53
C GLU A 86 4.66 -1.83 9.32
N GLY A 87 4.79 -1.77 10.65
CA GLY A 87 3.75 -1.31 11.56
C GLY A 87 4.11 0.05 12.16
N PHE A 88 3.10 0.80 12.49
CA PHE A 88 3.27 2.13 13.08
C PHE A 88 2.49 2.27 14.37
#